data_ef52a246a397053bea143dd6c6824f06
#
_entry.id   ef52a246a397053bea143dd6c6824f06
#
_cell.length_a   1.000
_cell.length_b   1.000
_cell.length_c   1.000
_cell.angle_alpha   90.00
_cell.angle_beta   90.00
_cell.angle_gamma   90.00
#
_symmetry.space_group_name_H-M   'P 1'
#
loop_
_entity.id
_entity.type
_entity.pdbx_description
1 polymer ?
#
loop_
_entity_poly.entity_id
_entity_poly.type
_entity_poly.pdbx_seq_one_letter_code
_entity_poly.pdbx_strand_id
1 'polypeptide(L)'
;MAKSVAVEEGGQGLDGSERERVIRKIKRCLALGESSNPNEAEMAMRQAQALMRTYRLSEADLDADAVNSEQRDTGLVRLSEWQRMLASSAAKAFGCRLLMSHVRGGPVQFSFVGMMPAAELAAYAYDALLVQIKAARKALQAKYKVTRKQSDDFCHGWVYAVLAKIDKFSEDNTISASQEHALMVIEQRESAAIDAWIASRHGDIGTRAQAKREFDKSAAYHGFQMGQNAKIHQPVAS
;
A
#
# COMPACT_ATOMS: atom_id res chain seq x y z
N MET A 1 -5.66 -35.87 -44.71
CA MET A 1 -6.55 -35.59 -43.58
C MET A 1 -5.68 -35.15 -42.42
N ALA A 2 -5.47 -33.85 -42.24
CA ALA A 2 -4.73 -33.31 -41.13
C ALA A 2 -5.75 -32.80 -40.07
N LYS A 3 -5.72 -33.40 -38.87
CA LYS A 3 -6.50 -32.96 -37.74
C LYS A 3 -5.82 -31.71 -37.12
N SER A 4 -6.49 -30.59 -37.26
CA SER A 4 -6.18 -29.38 -36.54
C SER A 4 -6.49 -29.61 -35.05
N VAL A 5 -5.47 -29.54 -34.20
CA VAL A 5 -5.63 -29.49 -32.74
C VAL A 5 -5.82 -28.02 -32.41
N ALA A 6 -7.05 -27.65 -32.09
CA ALA A 6 -7.34 -26.35 -31.50
C ALA A 6 -6.80 -26.36 -30.06
N VAL A 7 -5.82 -25.50 -29.80
CA VAL A 7 -5.39 -25.14 -28.42
C VAL A 7 -6.42 -24.16 -27.92
N GLU A 8 -7.31 -24.62 -27.05
CA GLU A 8 -8.17 -23.75 -26.25
C GLU A 8 -7.30 -23.15 -25.15
N GLU A 9 -6.79 -21.95 -25.36
CA GLU A 9 -6.28 -21.07 -24.29
C GLU A 9 -7.48 -20.44 -23.56
N GLY A 10 -8.06 -21.20 -22.62
CA GLY A 10 -9.05 -20.72 -21.68
C GLY A 10 -8.36 -20.11 -20.48
N GLY A 11 -8.04 -18.83 -20.51
CA GLY A 11 -7.75 -18.03 -19.31
C GLY A 11 -9.01 -17.87 -18.47
N GLN A 12 -9.34 -18.86 -17.63
CA GLN A 12 -10.41 -18.73 -16.65
C GLN A 12 -9.87 -17.89 -15.48
N GLY A 13 -10.35 -16.65 -15.35
CA GLY A 13 -10.14 -15.84 -14.15
C GLY A 13 -10.62 -16.61 -12.91
N LEU A 14 -9.98 -16.39 -11.77
CA LEU A 14 -10.33 -17.05 -10.51
C LEU A 14 -11.80 -16.76 -10.14
N ASP A 15 -12.52 -17.78 -9.69
CA ASP A 15 -13.87 -17.59 -9.20
C ASP A 15 -13.88 -16.74 -7.90
N GLY A 16 -15.04 -16.17 -7.53
CA GLY A 16 -15.15 -15.30 -6.35
C GLY A 16 -14.66 -15.98 -5.07
N SER A 17 -14.82 -17.30 -4.94
CA SER A 17 -14.42 -18.07 -3.76
C SER A 17 -12.89 -18.28 -3.71
N GLU A 18 -12.27 -18.46 -4.84
CA GLU A 18 -10.81 -18.59 -4.97
C GLU A 18 -10.12 -17.25 -4.71
N ARG A 19 -10.71 -16.17 -5.21
CA ARG A 19 -10.30 -14.78 -4.97
C ARG A 19 -10.27 -14.46 -3.47
N GLU A 20 -11.35 -14.77 -2.75
CA GLU A 20 -11.41 -14.60 -1.30
C GLU A 20 -10.38 -15.46 -0.54
N ARG A 21 -10.08 -16.67 -1.03
CA ARG A 21 -9.05 -17.54 -0.44
C ARG A 21 -7.67 -16.95 -0.61
N VAL A 22 -7.35 -16.38 -1.77
CA VAL A 22 -6.08 -15.71 -2.02
C VAL A 22 -5.92 -14.48 -1.12
N ILE A 23 -6.95 -13.64 -1.03
CA ILE A 23 -6.96 -12.47 -0.13
C ILE A 23 -6.70 -12.89 1.31
N ARG A 24 -7.41 -13.92 1.79
CA ARG A 24 -7.20 -14.44 3.16
C ARG A 24 -5.78 -14.98 3.37
N LYS A 25 -5.18 -15.65 2.39
CA LYS A 25 -3.79 -16.12 2.46
C LYS A 25 -2.83 -14.94 2.54
N ILE A 26 -3.00 -13.93 1.68
CA ILE A 26 -2.15 -12.73 1.71
C ILE A 26 -2.26 -12.05 3.07
N LYS A 27 -3.47 -11.81 3.59
CA LYS A 27 -3.69 -11.22 4.91
C LYS A 27 -3.03 -12.03 6.03
N ARG A 28 -3.07 -13.38 5.97
CA ARG A 28 -2.38 -14.25 6.93
C ARG A 28 -0.87 -14.13 6.85
N CYS A 29 -0.30 -14.09 5.64
CA CYS A 29 1.14 -13.90 5.48
C CYS A 29 1.56 -12.51 5.99
N LEU A 30 0.77 -11.48 5.72
CA LEU A 30 0.98 -10.15 6.27
C LEU A 30 0.90 -10.17 7.81
N ALA A 31 -0.01 -10.90 8.41
CA ALA A 31 -0.13 -11.06 9.87
C ALA A 31 1.01 -11.90 10.48
N LEU A 32 1.50 -12.93 9.80
CA LEU A 32 2.62 -13.77 10.25
C LEU A 32 3.97 -13.05 10.18
N GLY A 33 4.10 -11.99 9.37
CA GLY A 33 5.23 -11.08 9.44
C GLY A 33 5.40 -10.41 10.82
N GLU A 34 4.46 -10.64 11.77
CA GLU A 34 4.53 -10.22 13.17
C GLU A 34 5.35 -11.16 14.06
N SER A 35 5.85 -12.26 13.52
CA SER A 35 6.70 -13.16 14.31
C SER A 35 7.81 -12.35 14.97
N SER A 36 8.04 -12.63 16.24
CA SER A 36 9.18 -12.10 16.98
C SER A 36 10.52 -12.56 16.37
N ASN A 37 10.47 -13.56 15.49
CA ASN A 37 11.59 -14.06 14.71
C ASN A 37 11.70 -13.26 13.39
N PRO A 38 12.76 -12.44 13.18
CA PRO A 38 12.92 -11.64 11.98
C PRO A 38 12.93 -12.45 10.67
N ASN A 39 13.45 -13.68 10.71
CA ASN A 39 13.51 -14.55 9.52
C ASN A 39 12.10 -15.03 9.11
N GLU A 40 11.25 -15.37 10.07
CA GLU A 40 9.86 -15.77 9.80
C GLU A 40 9.05 -14.60 9.26
N ALA A 41 9.24 -13.41 9.83
CA ALA A 41 8.60 -12.19 9.36
C ALA A 41 8.99 -11.86 7.91
N GLU A 42 10.27 -11.99 7.58
CA GLU A 42 10.77 -11.76 6.22
C GLU A 42 10.23 -12.81 5.24
N MET A 43 10.25 -14.09 5.61
CA MET A 43 9.69 -15.17 4.78
C MET A 43 8.19 -14.97 4.52
N ALA A 44 7.43 -14.59 5.54
CA ALA A 44 5.99 -14.33 5.41
C ALA A 44 5.70 -13.16 4.47
N MET A 45 6.50 -12.08 4.53
CA MET A 45 6.39 -10.94 3.63
C MET A 45 6.72 -11.33 2.18
N ARG A 46 7.80 -12.07 1.95
CA ARG A 46 8.16 -12.61 0.62
C ARG A 46 7.03 -13.48 0.06
N GLN A 47 6.42 -14.31 0.90
CA GLN A 47 5.30 -15.15 0.49
C GLN A 47 4.05 -14.33 0.15
N ALA A 48 3.73 -13.29 0.91
CA ALA A 48 2.62 -12.38 0.59
C ALA A 48 2.82 -11.71 -0.77
N GLN A 49 4.03 -11.22 -1.05
CA GLN A 49 4.36 -10.60 -2.33
C GLN A 49 4.34 -11.60 -3.50
N ALA A 50 4.83 -12.83 -3.28
CA ALA A 50 4.75 -13.88 -4.30
C ALA A 50 3.30 -14.23 -4.62
N LEU A 51 2.43 -14.35 -3.61
CA LEU A 51 1.00 -14.59 -3.80
C LEU A 51 0.32 -13.42 -4.55
N MET A 52 0.64 -12.18 -4.22
CA MET A 52 0.11 -11.01 -4.94
C MET A 52 0.53 -11.00 -6.41
N ARG A 53 1.80 -11.35 -6.71
CA ARG A 53 2.28 -11.47 -8.10
C ARG A 53 1.62 -12.59 -8.85
N THR A 54 1.54 -13.78 -8.25
CA THR A 54 0.87 -14.93 -8.86
C THR A 54 -0.59 -14.61 -9.15
N TYR A 55 -1.26 -13.94 -8.22
CA TYR A 55 -2.63 -13.47 -8.41
C TYR A 55 -2.73 -12.52 -9.61
N ARG A 56 -1.87 -11.49 -9.69
CA ARG A 56 -1.85 -10.56 -10.83
C ARG A 56 -1.64 -11.28 -12.17
N LEU A 57 -0.71 -12.23 -12.21
CA LEU A 57 -0.45 -13.01 -13.42
C LEU A 57 -1.63 -13.89 -13.85
N SER A 58 -2.39 -14.43 -12.88
CA SER A 58 -3.58 -15.26 -13.17
C SER A 58 -4.82 -14.43 -13.52
N GLU A 59 -4.86 -13.16 -13.14
CA GLU A 59 -5.97 -12.23 -13.34
C GLU A 59 -5.66 -11.18 -14.44
N ALA A 60 -4.58 -11.37 -15.20
CA ALA A 60 -4.10 -10.43 -16.23
C ALA A 60 -5.10 -10.09 -17.34
N ASP A 61 -6.11 -10.95 -17.55
CA ASP A 61 -7.17 -10.78 -18.56
C ASP A 61 -8.42 -10.09 -18.01
N LEU A 62 -8.36 -9.56 -16.75
CA LEU A 62 -9.54 -8.96 -16.13
C LEU A 62 -9.83 -7.55 -16.62
N ASP A 63 -11.11 -7.34 -16.88
CA ASP A 63 -11.76 -6.12 -17.32
C ASP A 63 -11.57 -4.93 -16.38
N ALA A 64 -11.80 -3.71 -16.90
CA ALA A 64 -11.82 -2.45 -16.17
C ALA A 64 -12.80 -2.45 -14.95
N ASP A 65 -13.72 -3.40 -14.89
CA ASP A 65 -14.64 -3.62 -13.77
C ASP A 65 -13.95 -4.15 -12.49
N ALA A 66 -12.69 -4.57 -12.58
CA ALA A 66 -11.90 -5.00 -11.43
C ALA A 66 -11.31 -3.84 -10.61
N VAL A 67 -11.39 -2.59 -11.09
CA VAL A 67 -10.95 -1.42 -10.33
C VAL A 67 -11.95 -1.07 -9.25
N ASN A 68 -11.49 -1.00 -8.02
CA ASN A 68 -12.31 -0.58 -6.87
C ASN A 68 -11.65 0.53 -6.06
N SER A 69 -12.39 1.06 -5.10
CA SER A 69 -11.95 2.13 -4.21
C SER A 69 -12.30 1.81 -2.77
N GLU A 70 -11.28 1.83 -1.91
CA GLU A 70 -11.46 1.73 -0.46
C GLU A 70 -11.26 3.08 0.20
N GLN A 71 -12.23 3.48 1.01
CA GLN A 71 -12.25 4.80 1.64
C GLN A 71 -11.87 4.74 3.12
N ARG A 72 -11.13 5.77 3.57
CA ARG A 72 -10.82 6.00 4.99
C ARG A 72 -11.06 7.44 5.36
N ASP A 73 -11.96 7.65 6.31
CA ASP A 73 -12.16 8.95 6.93
C ASP A 73 -11.02 9.22 7.92
N THR A 74 -10.36 10.35 7.75
CA THR A 74 -9.23 10.71 8.63
C THR A 74 -9.69 11.31 9.97
N GLY A 75 -10.95 11.73 10.08
CA GLY A 75 -11.47 12.50 11.21
C GLY A 75 -10.88 13.91 11.33
N LEU A 76 -10.07 14.35 10.37
CA LEU A 76 -9.29 15.59 10.44
C LEU A 76 -9.61 16.52 9.25
N VAL A 77 -9.92 17.77 9.56
CA VAL A 77 -10.12 18.82 8.54
C VAL A 77 -8.80 19.26 7.90
N ARG A 78 -7.70 19.16 8.66
CA ARG A 78 -6.34 19.50 8.18
C ARG A 78 -5.39 18.37 8.51
N LEU A 79 -4.70 17.86 7.51
CA LEU A 79 -3.72 16.81 7.64
C LEU A 79 -2.30 17.39 7.75
N SER A 80 -1.52 16.83 8.68
CA SER A 80 -0.07 16.95 8.63
C SER A 80 0.48 16.24 7.39
N GLU A 81 1.64 16.67 6.92
CA GLU A 81 2.26 16.12 5.72
C GLU A 81 2.60 14.64 5.88
N TRP A 82 3.10 14.23 7.06
CA TRP A 82 3.41 12.83 7.33
C TRP A 82 2.20 11.88 7.20
N GLN A 83 0.97 12.37 7.46
CA GLN A 83 -0.26 11.57 7.31
C GLN A 83 -0.55 11.30 5.83
N ARG A 84 -0.37 12.30 4.98
CA ARG A 84 -0.48 12.14 3.53
C ARG A 84 0.59 11.21 2.99
N MET A 85 1.83 11.39 3.46
CA MET A 85 2.95 10.54 3.11
C MET A 85 2.68 9.07 3.47
N LEU A 86 2.17 8.80 4.68
CA LEU A 86 1.83 7.44 5.12
C LEU A 86 0.80 6.79 4.21
N ALA A 87 -0.30 7.51 3.90
CA ALA A 87 -1.34 7.00 3.01
C ALA A 87 -0.82 6.78 1.58
N SER A 88 0.00 7.72 1.06
CA SER A 88 0.63 7.59 -0.25
C SER A 88 1.60 6.39 -0.31
N SER A 89 2.34 6.14 0.78
CA SER A 89 3.24 5.00 0.89
C SER A 89 2.49 3.67 0.86
N ALA A 90 1.39 3.59 1.62
CA ALA A 90 0.53 2.41 1.60
C ALA A 90 -0.09 2.18 0.22
N ALA A 91 -0.58 3.24 -0.44
CA ALA A 91 -1.09 3.12 -1.81
C ALA A 91 -0.02 2.61 -2.78
N LYS A 92 1.19 3.21 -2.77
CA LYS A 92 2.31 2.81 -3.63
C LYS A 92 2.70 1.35 -3.44
N ALA A 93 2.74 0.87 -2.18
CA ALA A 93 3.12 -0.51 -1.86
C ALA A 93 2.25 -1.57 -2.55
N PHE A 94 1.01 -1.23 -2.86
CA PHE A 94 0.03 -2.14 -3.48
C PHE A 94 -0.36 -1.72 -4.92
N GLY A 95 0.37 -0.80 -5.54
CA GLY A 95 0.07 -0.35 -6.91
C GLY A 95 -1.22 0.46 -7.03
N CYS A 96 -1.65 1.11 -5.95
CA CYS A 96 -2.86 1.93 -5.91
C CYS A 96 -2.57 3.41 -6.14
N ARG A 97 -3.58 4.15 -6.60
CA ARG A 97 -3.62 5.61 -6.54
C ARG A 97 -4.29 6.06 -5.24
N LEU A 98 -3.73 7.10 -4.62
CA LEU A 98 -4.36 7.76 -3.48
C LEU A 98 -5.08 9.01 -3.93
N LEU A 99 -6.38 9.08 -3.74
CA LEU A 99 -7.17 10.29 -3.89
C LEU A 99 -7.48 10.89 -2.53
N MET A 100 -7.51 12.22 -2.49
CA MET A 100 -7.88 12.98 -1.29
C MET A 100 -9.08 13.86 -1.63
N SER A 101 -10.18 13.67 -0.95
CA SER A 101 -11.37 14.50 -1.06
C SER A 101 -11.60 15.30 0.21
N HIS A 102 -12.14 16.50 0.05
CA HIS A 102 -12.61 17.34 1.13
C HIS A 102 -14.12 17.50 1.01
N VAL A 103 -14.85 17.00 1.97
CA VAL A 103 -16.22 17.48 2.15
C VAL A 103 -16.14 18.92 2.66
N ARG A 104 -16.89 19.85 2.07
CA ARG A 104 -16.85 21.29 2.43
C ARG A 104 -17.06 21.47 3.92
N GLY A 105 -16.02 21.90 4.65
CA GLY A 105 -16.03 22.05 6.10
C GLY A 105 -15.92 20.74 6.91
N GLY A 106 -15.85 19.60 6.24
CA GLY A 106 -15.71 18.27 6.85
C GLY A 106 -14.27 17.72 6.86
N PRO A 107 -14.10 16.49 7.37
CA PRO A 107 -12.81 15.84 7.42
C PRO A 107 -12.31 15.49 6.01
N VAL A 108 -10.98 15.36 5.89
CA VAL A 108 -10.35 14.82 4.69
C VAL A 108 -10.61 13.31 4.64
N GLN A 109 -10.95 12.84 3.45
CA GLN A 109 -11.16 11.44 3.15
C GLN A 109 -10.06 10.95 2.19
N PHE A 110 -9.48 9.81 2.49
CA PHE A 110 -8.57 9.09 1.60
C PHE A 110 -9.35 8.01 0.85
N SER A 111 -9.10 7.91 -0.46
CA SER A 111 -9.60 6.81 -1.28
C SER A 111 -8.41 6.11 -1.94
N PHE A 112 -8.24 4.84 -1.59
CA PHE A 112 -7.24 3.96 -2.20
C PHE A 112 -7.90 3.34 -3.43
N VAL A 113 -7.45 3.71 -4.63
CA VAL A 113 -8.02 3.22 -5.90
C VAL A 113 -7.03 2.27 -6.53
N GLY A 114 -7.45 1.06 -6.82
CA GLY A 114 -6.58 0.02 -7.36
C GLY A 114 -7.37 -1.17 -7.89
N MET A 115 -6.65 -2.09 -8.52
CA MET A 115 -7.24 -3.37 -8.92
C MET A 115 -7.61 -4.17 -7.66
N MET A 116 -8.71 -4.92 -7.71
CA MET A 116 -9.02 -5.85 -6.59
C MET A 116 -7.96 -6.95 -6.52
N PRO A 117 -7.43 -7.30 -5.33
CA PRO A 117 -7.76 -6.81 -3.98
C PRO A 117 -6.85 -5.69 -3.46
N ALA A 118 -6.05 -5.07 -4.33
CA ALA A 118 -4.98 -4.14 -3.92
C ALA A 118 -5.48 -2.94 -3.11
N ALA A 119 -6.64 -2.37 -3.47
CA ALA A 119 -7.22 -1.25 -2.74
C ALA A 119 -7.55 -1.60 -1.28
N GLU A 120 -8.12 -2.78 -1.05
CA GLU A 120 -8.43 -3.29 0.29
C GLU A 120 -7.17 -3.53 1.12
N LEU A 121 -6.14 -4.12 0.50
CA LEU A 121 -4.85 -4.38 1.14
C LEU A 121 -4.11 -3.07 1.47
N ALA A 122 -4.13 -2.09 0.57
CA ALA A 122 -3.53 -0.78 0.81
C ALA A 122 -4.20 -0.04 1.98
N ALA A 123 -5.53 -0.06 2.03
CA ALA A 123 -6.29 0.55 3.10
C ALA A 123 -6.04 -0.14 4.45
N TYR A 124 -5.98 -1.49 4.48
CA TYR A 124 -5.63 -2.25 5.66
C TYR A 124 -4.20 -1.94 6.16
N ALA A 125 -3.22 -1.92 5.25
CA ALA A 125 -1.84 -1.57 5.60
C ALA A 125 -1.73 -0.14 6.15
N TYR A 126 -2.46 0.81 5.55
CA TYR A 126 -2.54 2.18 6.06
C TYR A 126 -3.07 2.22 7.50
N ASP A 127 -4.17 1.52 7.81
CA ASP A 127 -4.77 1.48 9.14
C ASP A 127 -3.78 0.90 10.16
N ALA A 128 -3.11 -0.21 9.83
CA ALA A 128 -2.11 -0.85 10.68
C ALA A 128 -0.91 0.06 10.97
N LEU A 129 -0.39 0.73 9.95
CA LEU A 129 0.73 1.67 10.09
C LEU A 129 0.33 2.94 10.86
N LEU A 130 -0.91 3.41 10.68
CA LEU A 130 -1.43 4.59 11.38
C LEU A 130 -1.51 4.37 12.89
N VAL A 131 -1.91 3.17 13.32
CA VAL A 131 -1.92 2.80 14.76
C VAL A 131 -0.50 2.85 15.32
N GLN A 132 0.45 2.24 14.63
CA GLN A 132 1.85 2.16 15.08
C GLN A 132 2.53 3.53 15.16
N ILE A 133 2.39 4.37 14.14
CA ILE A 133 3.00 5.70 14.15
C ILE A 133 2.37 6.61 15.22
N LYS A 134 1.05 6.50 15.46
CA LYS A 134 0.39 7.23 16.56
C LYS A 134 0.93 6.77 17.93
N ALA A 135 1.12 5.47 18.12
CA ALA A 135 1.70 4.92 19.36
C ALA A 135 3.16 5.37 19.54
N ALA A 136 3.99 5.30 18.49
CA ALA A 136 5.38 5.77 18.53
C ALA A 136 5.47 7.28 18.84
N ARG A 137 4.62 8.10 18.21
CA ARG A 137 4.51 9.53 18.49
C ARG A 137 4.13 9.81 19.95
N LYS A 138 3.14 9.09 20.48
CA LYS A 138 2.71 9.21 21.88
C LYS A 138 3.83 8.85 22.85
N ALA A 139 4.58 7.77 22.57
CA ALA A 139 5.73 7.35 23.36
C ALA A 139 6.85 8.41 23.37
N LEU A 140 7.14 9.01 22.21
CA LEU A 140 8.09 10.14 22.11
C LEU A 140 7.67 11.30 23.00
N GLN A 141 6.40 11.72 22.92
CA GLN A 141 5.86 12.85 23.67
C GLN A 141 5.81 12.59 25.19
N ALA A 142 5.62 11.33 25.59
CA ALA A 142 5.65 10.94 27.01
C ALA A 142 7.08 10.95 27.58
N LYS A 143 8.08 10.62 26.77
CA LYS A 143 9.48 10.52 27.19
C LYS A 143 10.24 11.85 27.11
N TYR A 144 9.89 12.69 26.13
CA TYR A 144 10.62 13.91 25.83
C TYR A 144 9.68 15.11 25.71
N LYS A 145 10.13 16.27 26.19
CA LYS A 145 9.44 17.54 25.95
C LYS A 145 9.74 18.01 24.51
N VAL A 146 8.86 17.67 23.59
CA VAL A 146 9.01 17.98 22.15
C VAL A 146 7.92 18.94 21.67
N THR A 147 8.28 19.82 20.75
CA THR A 147 7.33 20.69 20.06
C THR A 147 6.48 19.90 19.07
N ARG A 148 5.36 20.52 18.63
CA ARG A 148 4.54 19.93 17.57
C ARG A 148 5.34 19.68 16.30
N LYS A 149 6.21 20.63 15.91
CA LYS A 149 7.08 20.50 14.72
C LYS A 149 8.00 19.30 14.87
N GLN A 150 8.70 19.14 15.98
CA GLN A 150 9.58 18.01 16.24
C GLN A 150 8.82 16.66 16.21
N SER A 151 7.61 16.62 16.80
CA SER A 151 6.76 15.44 16.74
C SER A 151 6.32 15.10 15.30
N ASP A 152 6.07 16.10 14.47
CA ASP A 152 5.72 15.91 13.06
C ASP A 152 6.96 15.48 12.25
N ASP A 153 8.14 16.05 12.51
CA ASP A 153 9.40 15.67 11.87
C ASP A 153 9.83 14.24 12.25
N PHE A 154 9.60 13.83 13.49
CA PHE A 154 9.72 12.43 13.91
C PHE A 154 8.81 11.50 13.08
N CYS A 155 7.55 11.86 12.91
CA CYS A 155 6.63 11.06 12.09
C CYS A 155 7.07 10.99 10.63
N HIS A 156 7.63 12.06 10.06
CA HIS A 156 8.22 12.02 8.72
C HIS A 156 9.35 11.00 8.63
N GLY A 157 10.30 11.04 9.55
CA GLY A 157 11.40 10.06 9.59
C GLY A 157 10.89 8.62 9.69
N TRP A 158 9.88 8.40 10.54
CA TRP A 158 9.26 7.10 10.71
C TRP A 158 8.64 6.57 9.40
N VAL A 159 7.91 7.44 8.66
CA VAL A 159 7.33 7.07 7.35
C VAL A 159 8.41 6.79 6.32
N TYR A 160 9.51 7.54 6.30
CA TYR A 160 10.64 7.26 5.42
C TYR A 160 11.27 5.88 5.66
N ALA A 161 11.37 5.46 6.93
CA ALA A 161 11.87 4.11 7.24
C ALA A 161 10.94 3.02 6.70
N VAL A 162 9.62 3.22 6.80
CA VAL A 162 8.62 2.30 6.23
C VAL A 162 8.72 2.24 4.72
N LEU A 163 8.86 3.39 4.05
CA LEU A 163 9.06 3.45 2.59
C LEU A 163 10.29 2.68 2.15
N ALA A 164 11.42 2.89 2.82
CA ALA A 164 12.67 2.19 2.51
C ALA A 164 12.52 0.66 2.66
N LYS A 165 11.72 0.20 3.63
CA LYS A 165 11.39 -1.22 3.74
C LYS A 165 10.55 -1.73 2.56
N ILE A 166 9.51 -0.99 2.19
CA ILE A 166 8.64 -1.35 1.05
C ILE A 166 9.47 -1.45 -0.23
N ASP A 167 10.31 -0.46 -0.50
CA ASP A 167 11.15 -0.43 -1.70
C ASP A 167 12.15 -1.61 -1.70
N LYS A 168 12.81 -1.89 -0.56
CA LYS A 168 13.72 -3.04 -0.43
C LYS A 168 13.02 -4.38 -0.67
N PHE A 169 11.81 -4.58 -0.16
CA PHE A 169 11.06 -5.81 -0.42
C PHE A 169 10.66 -5.97 -1.89
N SER A 170 10.50 -4.88 -2.62
CA SER A 170 10.22 -4.92 -4.06
C SER A 170 11.44 -5.34 -4.88
N GLU A 171 12.66 -5.01 -4.43
CA GLU A 171 13.92 -5.30 -5.10
C GLU A 171 14.45 -6.74 -4.87
N ASP A 172 14.18 -7.34 -3.70
CA ASP A 172 14.73 -8.65 -3.28
C ASP A 172 14.15 -9.86 -4.03
N ASN A 173 13.37 -9.64 -5.07
CA ASN A 173 12.68 -10.71 -5.77
C ASN A 173 13.40 -11.16 -7.05
N THR A 174 14.09 -12.28 -6.98
CA THR A 174 14.64 -13.01 -8.13
C THR A 174 13.50 -13.54 -9.02
N ILE A 175 13.08 -12.73 -9.97
CA ILE A 175 12.17 -13.14 -11.06
C ILE A 175 12.98 -13.27 -12.37
N SER A 176 12.55 -14.16 -13.25
CA SER A 176 13.17 -14.27 -14.58
C SER A 176 12.87 -13.01 -15.40
N ALA A 177 13.76 -12.66 -16.34
CA ALA A 177 13.56 -11.49 -17.21
C ALA A 177 12.23 -11.52 -17.98
N SER A 178 11.74 -12.72 -18.35
CA SER A 178 10.44 -12.89 -18.99
C SER A 178 9.26 -12.58 -18.07
N GLN A 179 9.36 -12.98 -16.81
CA GLN A 179 8.34 -12.67 -15.80
C GLN A 179 8.35 -11.18 -15.43
N GLU A 180 9.53 -10.56 -15.37
CA GLU A 180 9.67 -9.13 -15.14
C GLU A 180 9.01 -8.33 -16.26
N HIS A 181 9.24 -8.69 -17.51
CA HIS A 181 8.60 -8.05 -18.66
C HIS A 181 7.07 -8.23 -18.65
N ALA A 182 6.58 -9.43 -18.34
CA ALA A 182 5.14 -9.69 -18.22
C ALA A 182 4.50 -8.85 -17.11
N LEU A 183 5.13 -8.76 -15.94
CA LEU A 183 4.66 -7.93 -14.84
C LEU A 183 4.64 -6.45 -15.19
N MET A 184 5.66 -5.96 -15.89
CA MET A 184 5.70 -4.56 -16.35
C MET A 184 4.53 -4.22 -17.29
N VAL A 185 4.21 -5.12 -18.23
CA VAL A 185 3.05 -4.95 -19.13
C VAL A 185 1.74 -4.94 -18.35
N ILE A 186 1.59 -5.85 -17.38
CA ILE A 186 0.41 -5.91 -16.51
C ILE A 186 0.28 -4.62 -15.68
N GLU A 187 1.36 -4.16 -15.05
CA GLU A 187 1.37 -2.92 -14.26
C GLU A 187 1.00 -1.69 -15.10
N GLN A 188 1.45 -1.62 -16.35
CA GLN A 188 1.05 -0.55 -17.27
C GLN A 188 -0.44 -0.60 -17.59
N ARG A 189 -1.00 -1.78 -17.85
CA ARG A 189 -2.45 -1.95 -18.11
C ARG A 189 -3.28 -1.61 -16.87
N GLU A 190 -2.89 -2.11 -15.69
CA GLU A 190 -3.53 -1.79 -14.42
C GLU A 190 -3.52 -0.28 -14.15
N SER A 191 -2.36 0.36 -14.35
CA SER A 191 -2.22 1.81 -14.19
C SER A 191 -3.16 2.57 -15.12
N ALA A 192 -3.23 2.20 -16.40
CA ALA A 192 -4.12 2.81 -17.38
C ALA A 192 -5.61 2.61 -17.02
N ALA A 193 -5.99 1.42 -16.56
CA ALA A 193 -7.35 1.11 -16.12
C ALA A 193 -7.75 1.93 -14.88
N ILE A 194 -6.85 2.06 -13.89
CA ILE A 194 -7.05 2.87 -12.70
C ILE A 194 -7.22 4.34 -13.08
N ASP A 195 -6.35 4.86 -13.95
CA ASP A 195 -6.38 6.27 -14.37
C ASP A 195 -7.66 6.56 -15.18
N ALA A 196 -8.11 5.64 -16.06
CA ALA A 196 -9.39 5.74 -16.76
C ALA A 196 -10.60 5.71 -15.82
N TRP A 197 -10.58 4.82 -14.82
CA TRP A 197 -11.62 4.74 -13.80
C TRP A 197 -11.72 6.04 -12.99
N ILE A 198 -10.58 6.61 -12.60
CA ILE A 198 -10.52 7.89 -11.88
C ILE A 198 -11.08 9.01 -12.75
N ALA A 199 -10.64 9.12 -14.01
CA ALA A 199 -11.10 10.15 -14.94
C ALA A 199 -12.61 10.10 -15.16
N SER A 200 -13.19 8.89 -15.27
CA SER A 200 -14.63 8.70 -15.49
C SER A 200 -15.48 9.13 -14.31
N ARG A 201 -14.97 9.05 -13.07
CA ARG A 201 -15.74 9.33 -11.84
C ARG A 201 -15.45 10.67 -11.21
N HIS A 202 -14.27 11.19 -11.40
CA HIS A 202 -13.79 12.40 -10.71
C HIS A 202 -13.39 13.53 -11.68
N GLY A 203 -13.41 13.27 -12.99
CA GLY A 203 -12.97 14.26 -13.99
C GLY A 203 -11.49 14.59 -13.87
N ASP A 204 -11.13 15.82 -14.17
CA ASP A 204 -9.74 16.29 -14.07
C ASP A 204 -9.36 16.56 -12.62
N ILE A 205 -8.43 15.75 -12.10
CA ILE A 205 -7.94 15.85 -10.72
C ILE A 205 -6.60 16.58 -10.71
N GLY A 206 -6.59 17.74 -10.07
CA GLY A 206 -5.36 18.50 -9.89
C GLY A 206 -4.35 17.80 -8.97
N THR A 207 -3.10 17.75 -9.39
CA THR A 207 -1.97 17.34 -8.55
C THR A 207 -1.50 18.50 -7.69
N ARG A 208 -1.43 18.31 -6.38
CA ARG A 208 -0.91 19.33 -5.48
C ARG A 208 0.58 19.12 -5.26
N ALA A 209 1.38 20.12 -5.68
CA ALA A 209 2.81 20.12 -5.39
C ALA A 209 3.09 20.19 -3.88
N GLN A 210 4.10 19.44 -3.45
CA GLN A 210 4.56 19.43 -2.06
C GLN A 210 5.41 20.68 -1.80
N ALA A 211 5.09 21.46 -0.78
CA ALA A 211 5.91 22.58 -0.37
C ALA A 211 7.23 22.11 0.24
N LYS A 212 8.34 22.76 -0.10
CA LYS A 212 9.64 22.49 0.55
C LYS A 212 9.54 22.87 2.02
N ARG A 213 9.97 21.97 2.89
CA ARG A 213 9.95 22.13 4.34
C ARG A 213 11.33 21.86 4.95
N GLU A 214 11.73 22.67 5.90
CA GLU A 214 12.91 22.39 6.73
C GLU A 214 12.54 21.43 7.85
N PHE A 215 13.30 20.36 7.98
CA PHE A 215 13.14 19.33 8.99
C PHE A 215 14.10 19.53 10.17
N ASP A 216 13.63 19.22 11.38
CA ASP A 216 14.51 18.95 12.51
C ASP A 216 15.17 17.58 12.28
N LYS A 217 16.45 17.61 11.87
CA LYS A 217 17.19 16.42 11.48
C LYS A 217 17.30 15.38 12.61
N SER A 218 17.42 15.83 13.86
CA SER A 218 17.50 14.94 15.02
C SER A 218 16.19 14.21 15.27
N ALA A 219 15.07 14.94 15.25
CA ALA A 219 13.74 14.35 15.40
C ALA A 219 13.42 13.38 14.26
N ALA A 220 13.72 13.76 13.02
CA ALA A 220 13.50 12.90 11.85
C ALA A 220 14.36 11.63 11.91
N TYR A 221 15.64 11.72 12.29
CA TYR A 221 16.51 10.56 12.44
C TYR A 221 16.03 9.60 13.53
N HIS A 222 15.59 10.12 14.69
CA HIS A 222 15.00 9.29 15.74
C HIS A 222 13.74 8.59 15.24
N GLY A 223 12.89 9.30 14.50
CA GLY A 223 11.72 8.71 13.87
C GLY A 223 12.09 7.59 12.89
N PHE A 224 13.10 7.80 12.06
CA PHE A 224 13.60 6.80 11.12
C PHE A 224 14.06 5.52 11.85
N GLN A 225 14.86 5.64 12.90
CA GLN A 225 15.29 4.49 13.70
C GLN A 225 14.10 3.71 14.29
N MET A 226 13.11 4.42 14.83
CA MET A 226 11.90 3.77 15.36
C MET A 226 11.05 3.13 14.26
N GLY A 227 10.96 3.76 13.08
CA GLY A 227 10.21 3.27 11.94
C GLY A 227 10.81 2.00 11.32
N GLN A 228 12.11 1.75 11.49
CA GLN A 228 12.73 0.48 11.09
C GLN A 228 12.12 -0.74 11.77
N ASN A 229 11.49 -0.57 12.93
CA ASN A 229 10.78 -1.63 13.65
C ASN A 229 9.27 -1.67 13.31
N ALA A 230 8.80 -0.82 12.40
CA ALA A 230 7.40 -0.81 11.99
C ALA A 230 7.02 -2.12 11.29
N LYS A 231 5.82 -2.61 11.58
CA LYS A 231 5.22 -3.81 11.01
C LYS A 231 4.11 -3.39 10.06
N ILE A 232 4.23 -3.73 8.78
CA ILE A 232 3.30 -3.27 7.72
C ILE A 232 1.89 -3.89 7.88
N HIS A 233 1.71 -4.86 8.77
CA HIS A 233 0.56 -5.75 8.83
C HIS A 233 0.10 -6.11 10.24
N GLN A 234 0.29 -5.24 11.22
CA GLN A 234 -0.24 -5.49 12.57
C GLN A 234 -1.78 -5.45 12.53
N PRO A 235 -2.50 -6.49 13.04
CA PRO A 235 -3.95 -6.42 13.14
C PRO A 235 -4.36 -5.21 13.98
N VAL A 236 -5.34 -4.48 13.47
CA VAL A 236 -6.01 -3.44 14.28
C VAL A 236 -6.86 -4.21 15.29
N ALA A 237 -6.51 -4.14 16.58
CA ALA A 237 -7.36 -4.68 17.63
C ALA A 237 -8.74 -4.01 17.55
N SER A 238 -9.77 -4.84 17.42
CA SER A 238 -11.17 -4.42 17.34
C SER A 238 -11.62 -3.81 18.65
#